data_c6f8b2ced00e863faaf1094369733c62
#
_entry.id   c6f8b2ced00e863faaf1094369733c62
#
_cell.length_a   1.000
_cell.length_b   1.000
_cell.length_c   1.000
_cell.angle_alpha   90.00
_cell.angle_beta   90.00
_cell.angle_gamma   90.00
#
_symmetry.space_group_name_H-M   'P 1'
#
loop_
_entity.id
_entity.type
_entity.pdbx_description
1 polymer ?
#
loop_
_entity_poly.entity_id
_entity_poly.type
_entity_poly.pdbx_seq_one_letter_code
_entity_poly.pdbx_strand_id
1 'polypeptide(L)'
;MKREDFKDNEYIDKLVEELNASGANVVVGQFDKLINWGRANSLWPLCFGTSCCAIEFMHLGAARHDMARFGFEVARNSARQADYIMVQGTIVHRMAPALVRLWEQLAEPKYAIACGGCAVSGGPFKGSYCVVDGVDQIIPIDVYIPGCPPRPEAMFYGLMQLQRKIKVERFFGGVNRQEKLADFLAAHPEKNEAMK
;
A
#
# COMPACT_ATOMS: atom_id res chain seq x y z
N MET A 1 -10.38 14.43 -3.47
CA MET A 1 -10.05 14.48 -4.89
C MET A 1 -11.17 15.25 -5.60
N LYS A 2 -10.85 16.39 -6.18
CA LYS A 2 -11.83 17.19 -6.91
C LYS A 2 -11.90 16.68 -8.36
N ARG A 3 -13.07 16.72 -8.99
CA ARG A 3 -13.29 16.34 -10.40
C ARG A 3 -12.38 17.05 -11.40
N GLU A 4 -11.68 18.09 -10.96
CA GLU A 4 -10.78 18.93 -11.78
C GLU A 4 -9.46 18.24 -12.15
N ASP A 5 -9.11 17.13 -11.49
CA ASP A 5 -7.85 16.41 -11.72
C ASP A 5 -7.91 15.44 -12.92
N PHE A 6 -9.08 15.34 -13.59
CA PHE A 6 -9.32 14.47 -14.75
C PHE A 6 -9.51 15.23 -16.07
N LYS A 7 -8.87 16.40 -16.21
CA LYS A 7 -9.08 17.28 -17.38
C LYS A 7 -8.66 16.70 -18.74
N ASP A 8 -7.93 15.60 -18.76
CA ASP A 8 -7.41 15.02 -20.01
C ASP A 8 -8.28 13.90 -20.62
N ASN A 9 -9.46 13.62 -20.05
CA ASN A 9 -10.33 12.57 -20.54
C ASN A 9 -11.79 13.03 -20.75
N GLU A 10 -11.98 14.11 -21.50
CA GLU A 10 -13.30 14.59 -21.95
C GLU A 10 -14.17 13.47 -22.58
N TYR A 11 -13.53 12.47 -23.16
CA TYR A 11 -14.19 11.29 -23.70
C TYR A 11 -14.75 10.38 -22.59
N ILE A 12 -13.99 10.18 -21.50
CA ILE A 12 -14.44 9.37 -20.36
C ILE A 12 -15.54 10.09 -19.59
N ASP A 13 -15.45 11.41 -19.44
CA ASP A 13 -16.52 12.20 -18.80
C ASP A 13 -17.82 12.14 -19.58
N LYS A 14 -17.77 12.22 -20.90
CA LYS A 14 -18.95 12.05 -21.78
C LYS A 14 -19.52 10.64 -21.69
N LEU A 15 -18.67 9.59 -21.70
CA LEU A 15 -19.09 8.21 -21.48
C LEU A 15 -19.75 8.01 -20.11
N VAL A 16 -19.19 8.60 -19.07
CA VAL A 16 -19.74 8.53 -17.71
C VAL A 16 -21.09 9.26 -17.63
N GLU A 17 -21.25 10.41 -18.32
CA GLU A 17 -22.53 11.11 -18.40
C GLU A 17 -23.58 10.32 -19.17
N GLU A 18 -23.23 9.74 -20.32
CA GLU A 18 -24.12 8.87 -21.11
C GLU A 18 -24.51 7.60 -20.33
N LEU A 19 -23.58 6.99 -19.62
CA LEU A 19 -23.83 5.84 -18.75
C LEU A 19 -24.70 6.20 -17.53
N ASN A 20 -24.55 7.41 -16.99
CA ASN A 20 -25.36 7.93 -15.91
C ASN A 20 -26.80 8.20 -16.37
N ALA A 21 -26.97 8.75 -17.57
CA ALA A 21 -28.26 9.02 -18.16
C ALA A 21 -29.02 7.73 -18.53
N SER A 22 -28.31 6.64 -18.87
CA SER A 22 -28.90 5.36 -19.24
C SER A 22 -29.19 4.40 -18.06
N GLY A 23 -28.98 4.83 -16.82
CA GLY A 23 -29.13 3.98 -15.62
C GLY A 23 -27.98 2.96 -15.43
N ALA A 24 -26.94 3.01 -16.25
CA ALA A 24 -25.80 2.09 -16.23
C ALA A 24 -24.91 2.23 -14.99
N ASN A 25 -25.10 3.24 -14.14
CA ASN A 25 -24.43 3.38 -12.83
C ASN A 25 -24.59 2.14 -11.94
N VAL A 26 -25.73 1.46 -12.03
CA VAL A 26 -25.97 0.24 -11.28
C VAL A 26 -25.07 -0.88 -11.78
N VAL A 27 -24.89 -0.99 -13.10
CA VAL A 27 -24.04 -2.00 -13.75
C VAL A 27 -22.57 -1.72 -13.42
N VAL A 28 -22.11 -0.48 -13.58
CA VAL A 28 -20.73 -0.07 -13.22
C VAL A 28 -20.44 -0.31 -11.76
N GLY A 29 -21.39 0.01 -10.86
CA GLY A 29 -21.23 -0.25 -9.43
C GLY A 29 -21.17 -1.74 -9.07
N GLN A 30 -21.81 -2.62 -9.84
CA GLN A 30 -21.71 -4.07 -9.66
C GLN A 30 -20.36 -4.60 -10.19
N PHE A 31 -19.88 -4.10 -11.34
CA PHE A 31 -18.56 -4.42 -11.85
C PHE A 31 -17.45 -3.96 -10.90
N ASP A 32 -17.56 -2.77 -10.33
CA ASP A 32 -16.64 -2.28 -9.29
C ASP A 32 -16.57 -3.24 -8.09
N LYS A 33 -17.71 -3.71 -7.61
CA LYS A 33 -17.77 -4.67 -6.51
C LYS A 33 -17.12 -6.01 -6.87
N LEU A 34 -17.35 -6.51 -8.10
CA LEU A 34 -16.75 -7.76 -8.57
C LEU A 34 -15.22 -7.64 -8.70
N ILE A 35 -14.74 -6.56 -9.30
CA ILE A 35 -13.30 -6.30 -9.44
C ILE A 35 -12.66 -6.15 -8.07
N ASN A 36 -13.24 -5.36 -7.17
CA ASN A 36 -12.73 -5.15 -5.83
C ASN A 36 -12.78 -6.42 -4.97
N TRP A 37 -13.79 -7.29 -5.18
CA TRP A 37 -13.83 -8.60 -4.56
C TRP A 37 -12.65 -9.48 -5.03
N GLY A 38 -12.38 -9.54 -6.33
CA GLY A 38 -11.25 -10.28 -6.89
C GLY A 38 -9.91 -9.74 -6.36
N ARG A 39 -9.72 -8.43 -6.40
CA ARG A 39 -8.51 -7.77 -5.90
C ARG A 39 -8.29 -7.98 -4.39
N ALA A 40 -9.34 -7.85 -3.59
CA ALA A 40 -9.25 -8.01 -2.15
C ALA A 40 -8.90 -9.44 -1.73
N ASN A 41 -9.30 -10.45 -2.52
CA ASN A 41 -9.04 -11.85 -2.21
C ASN A 41 -7.79 -12.43 -2.92
N SER A 42 -7.07 -11.62 -3.70
CA SER A 42 -5.82 -12.00 -4.36
C SER A 42 -4.85 -10.82 -4.30
N LEU A 43 -4.25 -10.60 -3.13
CA LEU A 43 -3.27 -9.53 -2.89
C LEU A 43 -1.87 -10.13 -2.79
N TRP A 44 -1.02 -9.76 -3.72
CA TRP A 44 0.33 -10.29 -3.83
C TRP A 44 1.34 -9.37 -3.16
N PRO A 45 1.96 -9.82 -2.06
CA PRO A 45 2.97 -9.04 -1.36
C PRO A 45 4.28 -8.95 -2.14
N LEU A 46 4.91 -7.77 -2.09
CA LEU A 46 6.32 -7.63 -2.42
C LEU A 46 7.17 -8.20 -1.27
N CYS A 47 8.11 -9.10 -1.60
CA CYS A 47 9.09 -9.59 -0.65
C CYS A 47 10.06 -8.47 -0.26
N PHE A 48 9.77 -7.77 0.83
CA PHE A 48 10.59 -6.68 1.36
C PHE A 48 10.67 -6.76 2.89
N GLY A 49 11.70 -7.43 3.37
CA GLY A 49 11.96 -7.58 4.80
C GLY A 49 13.28 -6.94 5.19
N THR A 50 13.30 -6.09 6.19
CA THR A 50 14.48 -5.33 6.62
C THR A 50 14.99 -5.71 8.00
N SER A 51 14.15 -6.29 8.87
CA SER A 51 14.58 -6.71 10.22
C SER A 51 13.64 -7.77 10.82
N CYS A 52 13.59 -7.89 12.14
CA CYS A 52 12.90 -8.97 12.87
C CYS A 52 11.41 -9.13 12.53
N CYS A 53 10.70 -8.08 12.13
CA CYS A 53 9.31 -8.19 11.73
C CYS A 53 9.12 -9.04 10.47
N ALA A 54 10.15 -9.15 9.62
CA ALA A 54 10.12 -10.02 8.45
C ALA A 54 10.10 -11.52 8.84
N ILE A 55 10.76 -11.90 9.93
CA ILE A 55 10.75 -13.27 10.44
C ILE A 55 9.33 -13.63 10.90
N GLU A 56 8.67 -12.71 11.60
CA GLU A 56 7.29 -12.90 12.04
C GLU A 56 6.32 -12.96 10.85
N PHE A 57 6.58 -12.20 9.78
CA PHE A 57 5.84 -12.32 8.53
C PHE A 57 6.03 -13.69 7.86
N MET A 58 7.22 -14.28 7.90
CA MET A 58 7.45 -15.66 7.42
C MET A 58 6.62 -16.65 8.24
N HIS A 59 6.46 -16.42 9.55
CA HIS A 59 5.59 -17.23 10.40
C HIS A 59 4.10 -17.12 10.01
N LEU A 60 3.68 -16.01 9.40
CA LEU A 60 2.33 -15.84 8.86
C LEU A 60 2.01 -16.85 7.74
N GLY A 61 3.03 -17.25 6.97
CA GLY A 61 2.93 -18.30 5.94
C GLY A 61 3.10 -19.72 6.49
N ALA A 62 3.39 -19.89 7.80
CA ALA A 62 3.55 -21.21 8.40
C ALA A 62 2.19 -21.94 8.57
N ALA A 63 2.23 -23.25 8.69
CA ALA A 63 1.05 -24.13 8.70
C ALA A 63 -0.01 -23.75 9.75
N ARG A 64 0.37 -23.15 10.87
CA ARG A 64 -0.57 -22.71 11.91
C ARG A 64 -1.44 -21.54 11.46
N HIS A 65 -0.88 -20.60 10.72
CA HIS A 65 -1.55 -19.35 10.33
C HIS A 65 -2.01 -19.39 8.88
N ASP A 66 -1.15 -19.80 7.96
CA ASP A 66 -1.39 -20.03 6.54
C ASP A 66 -2.17 -18.90 5.85
N MET A 67 -1.46 -17.84 5.48
CA MET A 67 -2.03 -16.67 4.80
C MET A 67 -2.60 -16.98 3.41
N ALA A 68 -2.28 -18.16 2.84
CA ALA A 68 -2.81 -18.62 1.57
C ALA A 68 -4.34 -18.68 1.57
N ARG A 69 -4.94 -19.07 2.69
CA ARG A 69 -6.41 -19.12 2.85
C ARG A 69 -7.11 -17.78 2.62
N PHE A 70 -6.39 -16.69 2.77
CA PHE A 70 -6.92 -15.33 2.61
C PHE A 70 -6.50 -14.68 1.29
N GLY A 71 -5.75 -15.41 0.43
CA GLY A 71 -5.32 -14.93 -0.87
C GLY A 71 -4.02 -14.12 -0.88
N PHE A 72 -3.16 -14.28 0.15
CA PHE A 72 -1.90 -13.54 0.29
C PHE A 72 -0.64 -14.38 0.06
N GLU A 73 -0.77 -15.59 -0.48
CA GLU A 73 0.34 -16.54 -0.59
C GLU A 73 1.41 -16.12 -1.60
N VAL A 74 0.99 -15.51 -2.71
CA VAL A 74 1.87 -15.32 -3.87
C VAL A 74 2.81 -14.16 -3.64
N ALA A 75 3.87 -14.38 -2.86
CA ALA A 75 4.91 -13.40 -2.64
C ALA A 75 5.74 -13.19 -3.92
N ARG A 76 5.92 -11.92 -4.31
CA ARG A 76 6.65 -11.54 -5.51
C ARG A 76 7.97 -10.85 -5.15
N ASN A 77 9.04 -11.17 -5.88
CA ASN A 77 10.34 -10.51 -5.77
C ASN A 77 10.43 -9.25 -6.64
N SER A 78 9.57 -9.15 -7.67
CA SER A 78 9.49 -7.98 -8.53
C SER A 78 8.38 -7.06 -8.09
N ALA A 79 8.69 -5.79 -7.84
CA ALA A 79 7.71 -4.76 -7.49
C ALA A 79 6.62 -4.58 -8.57
N ARG A 80 6.97 -4.79 -9.84
CA ARG A 80 6.03 -4.67 -10.98
C ARG A 80 4.93 -5.73 -11.00
N GLN A 81 5.10 -6.82 -10.22
CA GLN A 81 4.17 -7.94 -10.13
C GLN A 81 3.47 -8.01 -8.77
N ALA A 82 3.73 -7.06 -7.90
CA ALA A 82 3.17 -7.01 -6.55
C ALA A 82 2.08 -5.95 -6.46
N ASP A 83 1.07 -6.20 -5.63
CA ASP A 83 -0.05 -5.29 -5.39
C ASP A 83 0.21 -4.38 -4.18
N TYR A 84 0.98 -4.85 -3.21
CA TYR A 84 1.31 -4.07 -2.04
C TYR A 84 2.72 -4.33 -1.53
N ILE A 85 3.27 -3.34 -0.83
CA ILE A 85 4.51 -3.47 -0.09
C ILE A 85 4.22 -3.45 1.41
N MET A 86 4.72 -4.45 2.13
CA MET A 86 4.73 -4.43 3.59
C MET A 86 6.15 -4.12 4.06
N VAL A 87 6.33 -2.94 4.62
CA VAL A 87 7.62 -2.53 5.20
C VAL A 87 7.74 -3.12 6.59
N GLN A 88 8.64 -4.10 6.73
CA GLN A 88 8.75 -4.96 7.90
C GLN A 88 10.02 -4.64 8.67
N GLY A 89 9.93 -3.65 9.55
CA GLY A 89 11.02 -3.31 10.47
C GLY A 89 11.74 -1.99 10.17
N THR A 90 13.01 -1.94 10.51
CA THR A 90 13.84 -0.71 10.50
C THR A 90 14.25 -0.31 9.09
N ILE A 91 14.04 0.95 8.74
CA ILE A 91 14.55 1.54 7.51
C ILE A 91 15.67 2.53 7.84
N VAL A 92 16.84 2.29 7.27
CA VAL A 92 17.98 3.20 7.38
C VAL A 92 17.94 4.25 6.27
N HIS A 93 18.53 5.43 6.51
CA HIS A 93 18.55 6.51 5.51
C HIS A 93 19.10 6.08 4.16
N ARG A 94 20.12 5.22 4.12
CA ARG A 94 20.65 4.66 2.87
C ARG A 94 19.67 3.77 2.10
N MET A 95 18.70 3.18 2.80
CA MET A 95 17.68 2.32 2.18
C MET A 95 16.44 3.12 1.72
N ALA A 96 16.24 4.32 2.24
CA ALA A 96 15.09 5.15 1.90
C ALA A 96 14.95 5.41 0.38
N PRO A 97 16.00 5.76 -0.38
CA PRO A 97 15.89 5.93 -1.84
C PRO A 97 15.51 4.64 -2.58
N ALA A 98 15.97 3.48 -2.09
CA ALA A 98 15.60 2.19 -2.67
C ALA A 98 14.11 1.88 -2.43
N LEU A 99 13.59 2.18 -1.24
CA LEU A 99 12.18 2.03 -0.92
C LEU A 99 11.28 2.91 -1.81
N VAL A 100 11.67 4.15 -2.08
CA VAL A 100 10.96 5.05 -3.01
C VAL A 100 10.92 4.45 -4.41
N ARG A 101 12.05 3.96 -4.93
CA ARG A 101 12.10 3.32 -6.25
C ARG A 101 11.23 2.07 -6.33
N LEU A 102 11.20 1.25 -5.28
CA LEU A 102 10.31 0.07 -5.22
C LEU A 102 8.84 0.51 -5.21
N TRP A 103 8.52 1.55 -4.47
CA TRP A 103 7.18 2.12 -4.45
C TRP A 103 6.73 2.65 -5.81
N GLU A 104 7.60 3.36 -6.53
CA GLU A 104 7.32 3.85 -7.89
C GLU A 104 7.11 2.72 -8.90
N GLN A 105 7.84 1.60 -8.73
CA GLN A 105 7.75 0.44 -9.61
C GLN A 105 6.52 -0.44 -9.36
N LEU A 106 5.86 -0.33 -8.22
CA LEU A 106 4.62 -1.05 -7.94
C LEU A 106 3.53 -0.66 -8.94
N ALA A 107 2.79 -1.67 -9.42
CA ALA A 107 1.67 -1.46 -10.32
C ALA A 107 0.50 -0.76 -9.60
N GLU A 108 -0.17 0.17 -10.30
CA GLU A 108 -1.39 0.78 -9.78
C GLU A 108 -2.60 -0.18 -9.95
N PRO A 109 -3.48 -0.22 -9.00
CA PRO A 109 -3.51 0.45 -7.70
C PRO A 109 -2.65 -0.27 -6.66
N LYS A 110 -1.76 0.47 -6.00
CA LYS A 110 -0.76 -0.04 -5.05
C LYS A 110 -1.05 0.37 -3.62
N TYR A 111 -0.56 -0.43 -2.66
CA TYR A 111 -0.79 -0.22 -1.24
C TYR A 111 0.50 -0.37 -0.44
N ALA A 112 0.57 0.31 0.70
CA ALA A 112 1.69 0.19 1.62
C ALA A 112 1.21 -0.06 3.04
N ILE A 113 1.90 -0.99 3.72
CA ILE A 113 1.67 -1.32 5.12
C ILE A 113 2.95 -1.09 5.91
N ALA A 114 2.88 -0.30 6.97
CA ALA A 114 3.96 -0.17 7.95
C ALA A 114 3.79 -1.21 9.05
N CYS A 115 4.74 -2.15 9.14
CA CYS A 115 4.68 -3.26 10.07
C CYS A 115 5.78 -3.17 11.13
N GLY A 116 5.35 -3.10 12.38
CA GLY A 116 6.22 -3.02 13.54
C GLY A 116 6.59 -1.61 13.96
N GLY A 117 6.96 -1.46 15.23
CA GLY A 117 7.28 -0.16 15.83
C GLY A 117 8.35 0.64 15.10
N CYS A 118 9.36 -0.06 14.51
CA CYS A 118 10.42 0.59 13.74
C CYS A 118 9.89 1.23 12.46
N ALA A 119 9.00 0.55 11.73
CA ALA A 119 8.38 1.09 10.52
C ALA A 119 7.36 2.19 10.84
N VAL A 120 6.66 2.09 11.98
CA VAL A 120 5.61 3.05 12.37
C VAL A 120 6.20 4.37 12.88
N SER A 121 7.26 4.31 13.74
CA SER A 121 7.75 5.50 14.44
C SER A 121 9.24 5.47 14.81
N GLY A 122 10.04 4.62 14.14
CA GLY A 122 11.44 4.39 14.51
C GLY A 122 11.61 3.39 15.66
N GLY A 123 10.56 3.13 16.46
CA GLY A 123 10.56 2.16 17.55
C GLY A 123 11.71 2.33 18.56
N PRO A 124 12.43 1.24 18.90
CA PRO A 124 13.59 1.31 19.80
C PRO A 124 14.76 2.13 19.28
N PHE A 125 14.80 2.40 17.99
CA PHE A 125 15.88 3.13 17.30
C PHE A 125 15.52 4.58 16.96
N LYS A 126 14.41 5.06 17.50
CA LYS A 126 13.96 6.44 17.29
C LYS A 126 15.04 7.44 17.68
N GLY A 127 15.27 8.43 16.83
CA GLY A 127 16.31 9.45 17.03
C GLY A 127 17.74 8.97 16.73
N SER A 128 17.92 7.76 16.19
CA SER A 128 19.23 7.29 15.73
C SER A 128 19.63 7.99 14.44
N TYR A 129 20.89 8.41 14.34
CA TYR A 129 21.43 9.14 13.19
C TYR A 129 21.37 8.38 11.85
N CYS A 130 21.19 7.08 11.88
CA CYS A 130 21.14 6.24 10.68
C CYS A 130 19.74 5.70 10.34
N VAL A 131 18.74 5.89 11.21
CA VAL A 131 17.40 5.31 11.07
C VAL A 131 16.38 6.40 10.78
N VAL A 132 15.44 6.10 9.92
CA VAL A 132 14.29 6.97 9.63
C VAL A 132 13.21 6.74 10.69
N ASP A 133 12.72 7.81 11.30
CA ASP A 133 11.72 7.77 12.37
C ASP A 133 10.30 7.63 11.83
N GLY A 134 10.05 6.54 11.08
CA GLY A 134 8.77 6.20 10.48
C GLY A 134 8.81 6.19 8.95
N VAL A 135 8.22 5.15 8.36
CA VAL A 135 8.19 4.94 6.90
C VAL A 135 7.22 5.90 6.20
N ASP A 136 6.25 6.41 6.94
CA ASP A 136 5.33 7.46 6.52
C ASP A 136 6.02 8.77 6.14
N GLN A 137 7.28 8.93 6.53
CA GLN A 137 8.13 10.03 6.07
C GLN A 137 8.67 9.85 4.65
N ILE A 138 8.62 8.63 4.11
CA ILE A 138 9.22 8.25 2.83
C ILE A 138 8.15 7.96 1.79
N ILE A 139 7.14 7.14 2.14
CA ILE A 139 6.05 6.72 1.27
C ILE A 139 4.70 6.84 1.98
N PRO A 140 3.59 7.06 1.24
CA PRO A 140 2.26 7.09 1.83
C PRO A 140 1.85 5.71 2.33
N ILE A 141 1.43 5.62 3.60
CA ILE A 141 1.04 4.38 4.26
C ILE A 141 -0.49 4.26 4.34
N ASP A 142 -1.00 3.09 4.02
CA ASP A 142 -2.43 2.78 4.06
C ASP A 142 -2.87 2.15 5.39
N VAL A 143 -2.01 1.30 5.96
CA VAL A 143 -2.29 0.57 7.20
C VAL A 143 -1.06 0.53 8.10
N TYR A 144 -1.26 0.74 9.39
CA TYR A 144 -0.22 0.64 10.41
C TYR A 144 -0.47 -0.58 11.29
N ILE A 145 0.56 -1.39 11.50
CA ILE A 145 0.51 -2.57 12.37
C ILE A 145 1.52 -2.36 13.51
N PRO A 146 1.05 -1.98 14.71
CA PRO A 146 1.94 -1.78 15.85
C PRO A 146 2.40 -3.10 16.45
N GLY A 147 3.59 -3.09 17.06
CA GLY A 147 4.21 -4.23 17.74
C GLY A 147 5.73 -4.24 17.56
N CYS A 148 6.45 -5.04 18.35
CA CYS A 148 7.91 -5.13 18.24
C CYS A 148 8.43 -6.53 18.62
N PRO A 149 8.33 -7.52 17.69
CA PRO A 149 7.50 -7.57 16.48
C PRO A 149 6.01 -7.72 16.79
N PRO A 150 5.13 -7.34 15.87
CA PRO A 150 3.71 -7.64 16.00
C PRO A 150 3.47 -9.14 15.86
N ARG A 151 2.53 -9.69 16.61
CA ARG A 151 2.14 -11.10 16.49
C ARG A 151 1.51 -11.38 15.12
N PRO A 152 1.57 -12.61 14.60
CA PRO A 152 0.97 -12.99 13.32
C PRO A 152 -0.51 -12.61 13.23
N GLU A 153 -1.28 -12.77 14.32
CA GLU A 153 -2.70 -12.41 14.35
C GLU A 153 -2.91 -10.90 14.14
N ALA A 154 -2.02 -10.07 14.68
CA ALA A 154 -2.07 -8.62 14.46
C ALA A 154 -1.73 -8.26 13.00
N MET A 155 -0.80 -8.98 12.38
CA MET A 155 -0.49 -8.82 10.96
C MET A 155 -1.69 -9.23 10.08
N PHE A 156 -2.36 -10.35 10.39
CA PHE A 156 -3.60 -10.74 9.72
C PHE A 156 -4.66 -9.67 9.85
N TYR A 157 -4.84 -9.12 11.03
CA TYR A 157 -5.80 -8.04 11.23
C TYR A 157 -5.49 -6.83 10.33
N GLY A 158 -4.22 -6.44 10.22
CA GLY A 158 -3.76 -5.38 9.33
C GLY A 158 -4.06 -5.68 7.85
N LEU A 159 -3.80 -6.91 7.40
CA LEU A 159 -4.12 -7.36 6.04
C LEU A 159 -5.64 -7.35 5.79
N MET A 160 -6.45 -7.78 6.75
CA MET A 160 -7.91 -7.71 6.66
C MET A 160 -8.42 -6.26 6.62
N GLN A 161 -7.77 -5.32 7.30
CA GLN A 161 -8.08 -3.89 7.18
C GLN A 161 -7.80 -3.37 5.78
N LEU A 162 -6.68 -3.78 5.18
CA LEU A 162 -6.38 -3.46 3.78
C LEU A 162 -7.44 -4.03 2.83
N GLN A 163 -7.87 -5.29 3.02
CA GLN A 163 -8.96 -5.87 2.24
C GLN A 163 -10.26 -5.07 2.36
N ARG A 164 -10.62 -4.64 3.57
CA ARG A 164 -11.81 -3.80 3.80
C ARG A 164 -11.71 -2.47 3.06
N LYS A 165 -10.53 -1.84 3.09
CA LYS A 165 -10.25 -0.60 2.37
C LYS A 165 -10.46 -0.78 0.87
N ILE A 166 -9.90 -1.84 0.27
CA ILE A 166 -10.03 -2.16 -1.15
C ILE A 166 -11.49 -2.39 -1.55
N LYS A 167 -12.28 -3.08 -0.72
CA LYS A 167 -13.70 -3.35 -0.98
C LYS A 167 -14.56 -2.09 -1.02
N VAL A 168 -14.14 -1.03 -0.33
CA VAL A 168 -14.86 0.26 -0.28
C VAL A 168 -14.36 1.25 -1.34
N GLU A 169 -13.12 1.10 -1.81
CA GLU A 169 -12.56 1.94 -2.87
C GLU A 169 -13.32 1.73 -4.18
N ARG A 170 -13.46 2.81 -4.96
CA ARG A 170 -13.95 2.73 -6.35
C ARG A 170 -12.76 2.45 -7.26
N PHE A 171 -12.86 1.40 -8.05
CA PHE A 171 -11.84 1.06 -9.05
C PHE A 171 -11.88 2.05 -10.23
N PHE A 172 -13.08 2.27 -10.78
CA PHE A 172 -13.29 3.28 -11.81
C PHE A 172 -13.41 4.66 -11.18
N GLY A 173 -12.38 5.49 -11.34
CA GLY A 173 -12.26 6.81 -10.70
C GLY A 173 -11.40 6.81 -9.43
N GLY A 174 -10.55 5.80 -9.28
CA GLY A 174 -9.61 5.70 -8.16
C GLY A 174 -8.53 6.78 -8.18
N VAL A 175 -8.07 7.15 -6.99
CA VAL A 175 -7.03 8.16 -6.77
C VAL A 175 -5.69 7.65 -7.32
N ASN A 176 -5.08 8.41 -8.20
CA ASN A 176 -3.70 8.17 -8.63
C ASN A 176 -2.75 8.35 -7.43
N ARG A 177 -2.08 7.28 -7.00
CA ARG A 177 -1.22 7.29 -5.82
C ARG A 177 0.17 7.84 -6.08
N GLN A 178 0.57 7.98 -7.34
CA GLN A 178 1.79 8.69 -7.71
C GLN A 178 1.63 10.19 -7.46
N GLU A 179 0.44 10.75 -7.72
CA GLU A 179 0.12 12.13 -7.34
C GLU A 179 0.19 12.30 -5.83
N LYS A 180 -0.32 11.33 -5.05
CA LYS A 180 -0.19 11.37 -3.58
C LYS A 180 1.26 11.35 -3.11
N LEU A 181 2.16 10.64 -3.78
CA LEU A 181 3.59 10.69 -3.47
C LEU A 181 4.18 12.05 -3.80
N ALA A 182 3.85 12.61 -4.97
CA ALA A 182 4.30 13.95 -5.36
C ALA A 182 3.79 15.02 -4.39
N ASP A 183 2.51 14.97 -4.02
CA ASP A 183 1.90 15.87 -3.03
C ASP A 183 2.54 15.70 -1.65
N PHE A 184 2.83 14.47 -1.24
CA PHE A 184 3.50 14.16 0.00
C PHE A 184 4.93 14.72 0.03
N LEU A 185 5.70 14.53 -1.05
CA LEU A 185 7.06 15.06 -1.19
C LEU A 185 7.07 16.59 -1.30
N ALA A 186 6.05 17.18 -1.93
CA ALA A 186 5.87 18.63 -2.00
C ALA A 186 5.51 19.24 -0.63
N ALA A 187 4.73 18.53 0.19
CA ALA A 187 4.37 18.94 1.54
C ALA A 187 5.55 18.84 2.54
N HIS A 188 6.56 18.04 2.21
CA HIS A 188 7.73 17.79 3.06
C HIS A 188 9.06 18.01 2.31
N PRO A 189 9.39 19.25 1.89
CA PRO A 189 10.58 19.52 1.09
C PRO A 189 11.90 19.18 1.79
N GLU A 190 11.94 19.29 3.12
CA GLU A 190 13.10 18.90 3.94
C GLU A 190 13.48 17.41 3.82
N LYS A 191 12.52 16.56 3.46
CA LYS A 191 12.72 15.11 3.33
C LYS A 191 13.25 14.74 1.94
N ASN A 192 13.01 15.57 0.94
CA ASN A 192 13.56 15.40 -0.41
C ASN A 192 15.08 15.51 -0.47
N GLU A 193 15.68 16.33 0.40
CA GLU A 193 17.15 16.48 0.47
C GLU A 193 17.83 15.27 1.09
N ALA A 194 17.18 14.61 2.04
CA ALA A 194 17.69 13.39 2.68
C ALA A 194 17.62 12.14 1.78
N MET A 195 16.88 12.22 0.65
CA MET A 195 16.70 11.13 -0.32
C MET A 195 17.60 11.26 -1.56
N LYS A 196 18.34 12.36 -1.72
CA LYS A 196 19.35 12.53 -2.77
C LYS A 196 20.70 11.98 -2.32
#